data_7f464bb34ec91f3a2a3c9c4fdea2bbc3
#
_entry.id   7f464bb34ec91f3a2a3c9c4fdea2bbc3
#
_cell.length_a   1.000
_cell.length_b   1.000
_cell.length_c   1.000
_cell.angle_alpha   90.00
_cell.angle_beta   90.00
_cell.angle_gamma   90.00
#
_symmetry.space_group_name_H-M   'P 1'
#
loop_
_entity.id
_entity.type
_entity.pdbx_description
1 polymer ?
#
loop_
_entity_poly.entity_id
_entity_poly.type
_entity_poly.pdbx_seq_one_letter_code
_entity_poly.pdbx_strand_id
1 'polypeptide(L)'
;QWIFVGAFPPTLLDLVQQRKIEFYPWQTLLDYPKFIASLNAQLMVAPLQVNDFNKAKSDIKFIEACVLGIPCLCQNMDTYNTAPEALKFTTVDEFEYKIRSILDYKNRNEYYGNIKKLRSIGEKRFLENEPNIGAHLEALNVPWGSDERNFLRAWN
;
A
#
# COMPACT_ATOMS: atom_id res chain seq x y z
N GLN A 1 15.15 -5.90 8.24
CA GLN A 1 14.54 -5.31 9.43
C GLN A 1 13.05 -5.12 9.23
N TRP A 2 12.22 -5.35 10.26
CA TRP A 2 10.79 -5.11 10.26
C TRP A 2 10.47 -3.74 10.84
N ILE A 3 9.52 -3.03 10.21
CA ILE A 3 9.04 -1.72 10.65
C ILE A 3 7.52 -1.80 10.82
N PHE A 4 7.03 -1.35 11.98
CA PHE A 4 5.60 -1.18 12.26
C PHE A 4 5.29 0.30 12.41
N VAL A 5 4.21 0.74 11.80
CA VAL A 5 3.74 2.14 11.87
C VAL A 5 2.32 2.17 12.41
N GLY A 6 2.10 2.95 13.44
CA GLY A 6 0.80 3.15 14.10
C GLY A 6 0.54 2.15 15.22
N ALA A 7 0.57 0.87 14.93
CA ALA A 7 0.35 -0.19 15.92
C ALA A 7 1.17 -1.44 15.61
N PHE A 8 1.41 -2.27 16.61
CA PHE A 8 1.99 -3.61 16.47
C PHE A 8 1.32 -4.57 17.46
N PRO A 9 1.31 -5.89 17.18
CA PRO A 9 0.77 -6.87 18.11
C PRO A 9 1.51 -6.86 19.44
N PRO A 10 0.81 -6.86 20.60
CA PRO A 10 1.46 -6.85 21.92
C PRO A 10 2.48 -7.97 22.14
N THR A 11 2.29 -9.11 21.47
CA THR A 11 3.20 -10.26 21.50
C THR A 11 4.59 -9.97 20.92
N LEU A 12 4.76 -8.86 20.19
CA LEU A 12 6.03 -8.44 19.62
C LEU A 12 6.77 -7.41 20.47
N LEU A 13 6.24 -7.06 21.66
CA LEU A 13 6.82 -6.01 22.52
C LEU A 13 8.30 -6.27 22.85
N ASP A 14 8.65 -7.50 23.20
CA ASP A 14 10.02 -7.87 23.51
C ASP A 14 10.97 -7.66 22.33
N LEU A 15 10.51 -7.92 21.10
CA LEU A 15 11.30 -7.71 19.89
C LEU A 15 11.51 -6.23 19.60
N VAL A 16 10.52 -5.39 19.90
CA VAL A 16 10.63 -3.93 19.79
C VAL A 16 11.62 -3.40 20.83
N GLN A 17 11.54 -3.86 22.09
CA GLN A 17 12.47 -3.48 23.16
C GLN A 17 13.91 -3.90 22.85
N GLN A 18 14.10 -5.07 22.24
CA GLN A 18 15.40 -5.57 21.78
C GLN A 18 15.89 -4.90 20.47
N ARG A 19 15.17 -3.94 19.94
CA ARG A 19 15.46 -3.27 18.65
C ARG A 19 15.59 -4.20 17.44
N LYS A 20 14.96 -5.36 17.51
CA LYS A 20 14.86 -6.30 16.38
C LYS A 20 13.76 -5.90 15.40
N ILE A 21 12.80 -5.10 15.89
CA ILE A 21 11.70 -4.49 15.17
C ILE A 21 11.72 -3.00 15.47
N GLU A 22 11.57 -2.16 14.46
CA GLU A 22 11.33 -0.74 14.61
C GLU A 22 9.83 -0.46 14.73
N PHE A 23 9.49 0.45 15.62
CA PHE A 23 8.12 0.92 15.77
C PHE A 23 8.06 2.44 15.71
N TYR A 24 7.14 2.94 14.93
CA TYR A 24 6.80 4.35 14.85
C TYR A 24 5.33 4.59 15.22
N PRO A 25 5.00 5.61 16.01
CA PRO A 25 3.63 5.91 16.39
C PRO A 25 2.79 6.37 15.18
N TRP A 26 1.49 6.54 15.40
CA TRP A 26 0.58 7.10 14.42
C TRP A 26 1.08 8.44 13.91
N GLN A 27 1.08 8.59 12.59
CA GLN A 27 1.38 9.84 11.90
C GLN A 27 0.08 10.59 11.61
N THR A 28 0.15 11.91 11.46
CA THR A 28 -0.99 12.68 10.96
C THR A 28 -1.30 12.28 9.51
N LEU A 29 -2.53 12.52 9.07
CA LEU A 29 -2.93 12.21 7.69
C LEU A 29 -2.04 12.92 6.65
N LEU A 30 -1.62 14.14 6.94
CA LEU A 30 -0.78 14.95 6.06
C LEU A 30 0.70 14.52 6.04
N ASP A 31 1.20 14.01 7.17
CA ASP A 31 2.60 13.61 7.30
C ASP A 31 2.82 12.15 6.87
N TYR A 32 1.79 11.31 6.99
CA TYR A 32 1.87 9.88 6.75
C TYR A 32 2.48 9.51 5.38
N PRO A 33 2.05 10.10 4.24
CA PRO A 33 2.62 9.74 2.94
C PRO A 33 4.12 10.06 2.83
N LYS A 34 4.55 11.21 3.33
CA LYS A 34 5.96 11.61 3.34
C LYS A 34 6.78 10.72 4.27
N PHE A 35 6.22 10.40 5.42
CA PHE A 35 6.85 9.53 6.39
C PHE A 35 7.07 8.11 5.82
N ILE A 36 6.04 7.48 5.25
CA ILE A 36 6.16 6.15 4.63
C ILE A 36 7.19 6.16 3.49
N ALA A 37 7.19 7.20 2.65
CA ALA A 37 8.17 7.35 1.59
C ALA A 37 9.61 7.44 2.14
N SER A 38 9.82 8.13 3.28
CA SER A 38 11.13 8.30 3.90
C SER A 38 11.72 7.01 4.51
N LEU A 39 10.88 6.01 4.80
CA LEU A 39 11.32 4.71 5.32
C LEU A 39 12.14 3.90 4.31
N ASN A 40 12.07 4.22 3.03
CA ASN A 40 12.75 3.49 1.94
C ASN A 40 12.53 1.98 2.01
N ALA A 41 11.30 1.57 2.34
CA ALA A 41 10.95 0.16 2.50
C ALA A 41 11.12 -0.60 1.18
N GLN A 42 11.66 -1.81 1.26
CA GLN A 42 11.82 -2.68 0.09
C GLN A 42 10.56 -3.49 -0.21
N LEU A 43 9.71 -3.69 0.79
CA LEU A 43 8.49 -4.47 0.72
C LEU A 43 7.50 -3.92 1.76
N MET A 44 6.26 -3.75 1.37
CA MET A 44 5.14 -3.56 2.29
C MET A 44 4.39 -4.87 2.48
N VAL A 45 3.75 -5.03 3.63
CA VAL A 45 3.00 -6.24 3.95
C VAL A 45 1.61 -5.85 4.44
N ALA A 46 0.59 -6.47 3.88
CA ALA A 46 -0.80 -6.26 4.24
C ALA A 46 -1.48 -7.59 4.64
N PRO A 47 -1.11 -8.16 5.82
CA PRO A 47 -1.75 -9.35 6.32
C PRO A 47 -3.10 -8.99 6.92
N LEU A 48 -4.16 -9.61 6.46
CA LEU A 48 -5.50 -9.46 7.01
C LEU A 48 -6.07 -10.84 7.37
N GLN A 49 -6.72 -10.91 8.50
CA GLN A 49 -7.50 -12.11 8.84
C GLN A 49 -8.67 -12.24 7.84
N VAL A 50 -8.86 -13.42 7.30
CA VAL A 50 -9.96 -13.70 6.37
C VAL A 50 -11.27 -13.78 7.14
N ASN A 51 -12.05 -12.70 7.11
CA ASN A 51 -13.39 -12.59 7.67
C ASN A 51 -14.20 -11.53 6.91
N ASP A 52 -15.50 -11.48 7.14
CA ASP A 52 -16.41 -10.61 6.37
C ASP A 52 -16.14 -9.13 6.59
N PHE A 53 -15.72 -8.74 7.79
CA PHE A 53 -15.30 -7.36 8.06
C PHE A 53 -14.10 -6.93 7.22
N ASN A 54 -13.09 -7.79 7.11
CA ASN A 54 -11.89 -7.47 6.32
C ASN A 54 -12.12 -7.57 4.82
N LYS A 55 -13.06 -8.41 4.36
CA LYS A 55 -13.48 -8.45 2.94
C LYS A 55 -14.13 -7.13 2.50
N ALA A 56 -14.81 -6.44 3.41
CA ALA A 56 -15.44 -5.14 3.13
C ALA A 56 -14.47 -3.94 3.18
N LYS A 57 -13.20 -4.14 3.55
CA LYS A 57 -12.20 -3.06 3.56
C LYS A 57 -11.74 -2.70 2.15
N SER A 58 -11.25 -1.47 2.00
CA SER A 58 -10.55 -1.04 0.80
C SER A 58 -9.12 -1.61 0.77
N ASP A 59 -8.57 -1.73 -0.42
CA ASP A 59 -7.19 -2.13 -0.68
C ASP A 59 -6.17 -0.98 -0.58
N ILE A 60 -6.48 0.03 0.25
CA ILE A 60 -5.67 1.26 0.39
C ILE A 60 -4.19 0.98 0.61
N LYS A 61 -3.84 -0.04 1.39
CA LYS A 61 -2.43 -0.42 1.63
C LYS A 61 -1.71 -0.86 0.38
N PHE A 62 -2.40 -1.57 -0.50
CA PHE A 62 -1.87 -1.96 -1.79
C PHE A 62 -1.69 -0.74 -2.70
N ILE A 63 -2.66 0.18 -2.73
CA ILE A 63 -2.58 1.41 -3.53
C ILE A 63 -1.44 2.30 -3.04
N GLU A 64 -1.30 2.52 -1.73
CA GLU A 64 -0.19 3.28 -1.15
C GLU A 64 1.17 2.72 -1.58
N ALA A 65 1.34 1.40 -1.52
CA ALA A 65 2.56 0.75 -1.97
C ALA A 65 2.79 0.94 -3.49
N CYS A 66 1.74 0.84 -4.29
CA CYS A 66 1.81 1.06 -5.74
C CYS A 66 2.30 2.47 -6.09
N VAL A 67 1.75 3.51 -5.42
CA VAL A 67 2.17 4.91 -5.61
C VAL A 67 3.65 5.09 -5.29
N LEU A 68 4.11 4.46 -4.21
CA LEU A 68 5.51 4.50 -3.81
C LEU A 68 6.43 3.64 -4.70
N GLY A 69 5.85 2.78 -5.55
CA GLY A 69 6.60 1.81 -6.35
C GLY A 69 7.25 0.71 -5.49
N ILE A 70 6.60 0.36 -4.39
CA ILE A 70 7.03 -0.70 -3.47
C ILE A 70 6.11 -1.90 -3.65
N PRO A 71 6.60 -3.15 -3.79
CA PRO A 71 5.73 -4.31 -3.78
C PRO A 71 5.01 -4.42 -2.43
N CYS A 72 3.73 -4.81 -2.49
CA CYS A 72 2.93 -5.07 -1.30
C CYS A 72 2.49 -6.52 -1.30
N LEU A 73 3.00 -7.30 -0.36
CA LEU A 73 2.59 -8.69 -0.18
C LEU A 73 1.29 -8.74 0.62
N CYS A 74 0.21 -9.14 -0.04
CA CYS A 74 -1.16 -9.06 0.47
C CYS A 74 -1.71 -10.44 0.83
N GLN A 75 -2.59 -10.52 1.84
CA GLN A 75 -3.41 -11.70 2.06
C GLN A 75 -4.25 -11.98 0.82
N ASN A 76 -4.33 -13.23 0.37
CA ASN A 76 -5.20 -13.62 -0.74
C ASN A 76 -6.66 -13.58 -0.30
N MET A 77 -7.35 -12.49 -0.65
CA MET A 77 -8.75 -12.25 -0.34
C MET A 77 -9.34 -11.18 -1.26
N ASP A 78 -10.66 -11.06 -1.29
CA ASP A 78 -11.39 -10.17 -2.21
C ASP A 78 -10.95 -8.70 -2.11
N THR A 79 -10.58 -8.25 -0.92
CA THR A 79 -10.04 -6.89 -0.69
C THR A 79 -8.86 -6.57 -1.61
N TYR A 80 -8.03 -7.55 -1.91
CA TYR A 80 -6.83 -7.40 -2.74
C TYR A 80 -6.94 -8.08 -4.10
N ASN A 81 -8.15 -8.19 -4.66
CA ASN A 81 -8.37 -8.83 -5.97
C ASN A 81 -7.60 -8.15 -7.11
N THR A 82 -7.30 -6.86 -6.98
CA THR A 82 -6.52 -6.07 -7.96
C THR A 82 -5.02 -6.29 -7.87
N ALA A 83 -4.53 -6.87 -6.77
CA ALA A 83 -3.11 -7.19 -6.61
C ALA A 83 -2.71 -8.37 -7.51
N PRO A 84 -1.51 -8.34 -8.13
CA PRO A 84 -0.99 -9.48 -8.88
C PRO A 84 -0.89 -10.76 -8.02
N GLU A 85 -1.15 -11.91 -8.61
CA GLU A 85 -1.06 -13.21 -7.89
C GLU A 85 0.33 -13.46 -7.27
N ALA A 86 1.39 -13.00 -7.92
CA ALA A 86 2.74 -13.09 -7.37
C ALA A 86 2.91 -12.34 -6.03
N LEU A 87 2.05 -11.37 -5.76
CA LEU A 87 2.04 -10.55 -4.53
C LEU A 87 0.92 -10.95 -3.55
N LYS A 88 0.31 -12.11 -3.72
CA LYS A 88 -0.71 -12.63 -2.79
C LYS A 88 -0.19 -13.87 -2.08
N PHE A 89 -0.61 -14.09 -0.84
CA PHE A 89 -0.30 -15.28 -0.07
C PHE A 89 -1.55 -15.79 0.66
N THR A 90 -1.66 -17.10 0.84
CA THR A 90 -2.75 -17.74 1.57
C THR A 90 -2.26 -18.36 2.87
N THR A 91 -1.06 -18.95 2.85
CA THR A 91 -0.47 -19.63 4.00
C THR A 91 0.78 -18.91 4.51
N VAL A 92 1.20 -19.24 5.73
CA VAL A 92 2.45 -18.73 6.32
C VAL A 92 3.67 -19.16 5.50
N ASP A 93 3.68 -20.39 4.99
CA ASP A 93 4.79 -20.90 4.20
C ASP A 93 4.92 -20.15 2.86
N GLU A 94 3.78 -19.86 2.20
CA GLU A 94 3.77 -19.00 0.99
C GLU A 94 4.25 -17.58 1.30
N PHE A 95 3.83 -17.01 2.43
CA PHE A 95 4.27 -15.71 2.88
C PHE A 95 5.78 -15.65 3.04
N GLU A 96 6.35 -16.62 3.77
CA GLU A 96 7.79 -16.68 4.01
C GLU A 96 8.56 -16.88 2.71
N TYR A 97 8.13 -17.80 1.86
CA TYR A 97 8.73 -18.04 0.54
C TYR A 97 8.74 -16.76 -0.32
N LYS A 98 7.59 -16.08 -0.42
CA LYS A 98 7.46 -14.87 -1.24
C LYS A 98 8.28 -13.71 -0.70
N ILE A 99 8.35 -13.51 0.62
CA ILE A 99 9.24 -12.51 1.20
C ILE A 99 10.70 -12.78 0.80
N ARG A 100 11.18 -14.01 0.97
CA ARG A 100 12.54 -14.38 0.60
C ARG A 100 12.80 -14.16 -0.89
N SER A 101 11.86 -14.55 -1.74
CA SER A 101 11.97 -14.38 -3.19
C SER A 101 12.02 -12.91 -3.62
N ILE A 102 11.16 -12.06 -3.05
CA ILE A 102 11.09 -10.63 -3.38
C ILE A 102 12.37 -9.90 -2.91
N LEU A 103 12.88 -10.27 -1.74
CA LEU A 103 14.06 -9.64 -1.15
C LEU A 103 15.39 -10.22 -1.66
N ASP A 104 15.37 -11.35 -2.40
CA ASP A 104 16.57 -11.89 -3.01
C ASP A 104 17.05 -10.97 -4.14
N TYR A 105 18.28 -10.49 -3.98
CA TYR A 105 18.90 -9.59 -4.94
C TYR A 105 19.01 -10.21 -6.36
N LYS A 106 19.04 -11.54 -6.48
CA LYS A 106 19.07 -12.25 -7.76
C LYS A 106 17.82 -12.03 -8.61
N ASN A 107 16.70 -11.75 -7.96
CA ASN A 107 15.40 -11.49 -8.60
C ASN A 107 15.21 -9.98 -8.91
N ARG A 108 16.26 -9.17 -8.74
CA ARG A 108 16.21 -7.71 -8.85
C ARG A 108 15.62 -7.22 -10.18
N ASN A 109 15.97 -7.88 -11.29
CA ASN A 109 15.47 -7.48 -12.61
C ASN A 109 13.97 -7.74 -12.78
N GLU A 110 13.45 -8.84 -12.24
CA GLU A 110 12.04 -9.13 -12.20
C GLU A 110 11.30 -8.13 -11.29
N TYR A 111 11.89 -7.83 -10.16
CA TYR A 111 11.42 -6.83 -9.22
C TYR A 111 11.26 -5.44 -9.89
N TYR A 112 12.28 -4.94 -10.57
CA TYR A 112 12.19 -3.64 -11.26
C TYR A 112 11.21 -3.63 -12.43
N GLY A 113 11.05 -4.75 -13.15
CA GLY A 113 10.02 -4.89 -14.18
C GLY A 113 8.61 -4.76 -13.60
N ASN A 114 8.37 -5.23 -12.39
CA ASN A 114 7.09 -5.14 -11.71
C ASN A 114 6.82 -3.75 -11.13
N ILE A 115 7.83 -2.98 -10.73
CA ILE A 115 7.65 -1.62 -10.18
C ILE A 115 6.90 -0.70 -11.16
N LYS A 116 7.22 -0.73 -12.45
CA LYS A 116 6.52 0.08 -13.45
C LYS A 116 5.03 -0.27 -13.51
N LYS A 117 4.70 -1.56 -13.45
CA LYS A 117 3.30 -2.02 -13.42
C LYS A 117 2.59 -1.55 -12.15
N LEU A 118 3.24 -1.65 -11.00
CA LEU A 118 2.68 -1.21 -9.73
C LEU A 118 2.39 0.28 -9.73
N ARG A 119 3.34 1.10 -10.16
CA ARG A 119 3.14 2.55 -10.29
C ARG A 119 2.00 2.89 -11.23
N SER A 120 1.90 2.23 -12.39
CA SER A 120 0.78 2.44 -13.31
C SER A 120 -0.58 2.08 -12.69
N ILE A 121 -0.65 1.07 -11.81
CA ILE A 121 -1.87 0.76 -11.06
C ILE A 121 -2.19 1.88 -10.07
N GLY A 122 -1.18 2.34 -9.32
CA GLY A 122 -1.32 3.45 -8.36
C GLY A 122 -1.80 4.74 -9.04
N GLU A 123 -1.14 5.13 -10.13
CA GLU A 123 -1.49 6.33 -10.89
C GLU A 123 -2.93 6.33 -11.41
N LYS A 124 -3.41 5.17 -11.90
CA LYS A 124 -4.79 5.03 -12.38
C LYS A 124 -5.85 5.12 -11.28
N ARG A 125 -5.48 4.79 -10.06
CA ARG A 125 -6.38 4.74 -8.90
C ARG A 125 -6.19 5.89 -7.93
N PHE A 126 -5.27 6.80 -8.22
CA PHE A 126 -5.02 7.95 -7.39
C PHE A 126 -6.22 8.91 -7.43
N LEU A 127 -6.65 9.41 -6.26
CA LEU A 127 -7.83 10.27 -6.16
C LEU A 127 -7.71 11.56 -6.97
N GLU A 128 -6.50 12.08 -7.08
CA GLU A 128 -6.20 13.31 -7.85
C GLU A 128 -6.13 13.08 -9.37
N ASN A 129 -6.27 11.85 -9.82
CA ASN A 129 -6.42 11.56 -11.23
C ASN A 129 -7.77 12.13 -11.71
N GLU A 130 -7.75 12.98 -12.73
CA GLU A 130 -8.91 13.70 -13.24
C GLU A 130 -10.15 12.81 -13.47
N PRO A 131 -10.05 11.58 -14.05
CA PRO A 131 -11.19 10.67 -14.18
C PRO A 131 -11.77 10.21 -12.82
N ASN A 132 -10.93 9.98 -11.83
CA ASN A 132 -11.40 9.53 -10.51
C ASN A 132 -12.11 10.67 -9.75
N ILE A 133 -11.59 11.88 -9.82
CA ILE A 133 -12.22 13.06 -9.23
C ILE A 133 -13.57 13.31 -9.90
N GLY A 134 -13.64 13.26 -11.24
CA GLY A 134 -14.88 13.40 -11.99
C GLY A 134 -15.94 12.39 -11.55
N ALA A 135 -15.58 11.11 -11.44
CA ALA A 135 -16.47 10.05 -10.98
C ALA A 135 -16.98 10.27 -9.54
N HIS A 136 -16.12 10.75 -8.63
CA HIS A 136 -16.55 11.07 -7.27
C HIS A 136 -17.50 12.26 -7.20
N LEU A 137 -17.23 13.32 -7.94
CA LEU A 137 -18.09 14.50 -7.98
C LEU A 137 -19.43 14.19 -8.63
N GLU A 138 -19.44 13.36 -9.68
CA GLU A 138 -20.66 12.87 -10.31
C GLU A 138 -21.52 12.05 -9.34
N ALA A 139 -20.90 11.13 -8.59
CA ALA A 139 -21.58 10.33 -7.56
C ALA A 139 -22.16 11.17 -6.43
N LEU A 140 -21.56 12.33 -6.12
CA LEU A 140 -22.04 13.29 -5.13
C LEU A 140 -23.01 14.33 -5.70
N ASN A 141 -23.37 14.24 -6.99
CA ASN A 141 -24.13 15.26 -7.72
C ASN A 141 -23.50 16.66 -7.67
N VAL A 142 -22.18 16.74 -7.59
CA VAL A 142 -21.45 18.00 -7.64
C VAL A 142 -21.06 18.28 -9.09
N PRO A 143 -21.46 19.43 -9.67
CA PRO A 143 -21.10 19.75 -11.05
C PRO A 143 -19.57 19.88 -11.20
N TRP A 144 -19.00 19.17 -12.15
CA TRP A 144 -17.58 19.23 -12.49
C TRP A 144 -17.33 20.38 -13.48
N GLY A 145 -16.82 21.51 -12.98
CA GLY A 145 -16.54 22.71 -13.76
C GLY A 145 -15.06 22.97 -14.02
N SER A 146 -14.79 23.93 -14.91
CA SER A 146 -13.42 24.38 -15.20
C SER A 146 -12.72 25.01 -13.99
N ASP A 147 -13.46 25.56 -13.05
CA ASP A 147 -12.94 26.25 -11.87
C ASP A 147 -12.41 25.26 -10.83
N GLU A 148 -13.06 24.10 -10.68
CA GLU A 148 -12.58 23.05 -9.79
C GLU A 148 -11.25 22.42 -10.27
N ARG A 149 -11.06 22.32 -11.59
CA ARG A 149 -9.79 21.91 -12.19
C ARG A 149 -8.65 22.86 -11.87
N ASN A 150 -8.91 24.16 -11.80
CA ASN A 150 -7.92 25.15 -11.43
C ASN A 150 -7.59 25.12 -9.93
N PHE A 151 -8.56 24.81 -9.08
CA PHE A 151 -8.35 24.64 -7.64
C PHE A 151 -7.36 23.48 -7.35
N LEU A 152 -7.50 22.35 -8.02
CA LEU A 152 -6.62 21.19 -7.84
C LEU A 152 -5.20 21.44 -8.37
N ARG A 153 -5.05 22.26 -9.41
CA ARG A 153 -3.73 22.66 -9.96
C ARG A 153 -2.97 23.64 -9.05
N ALA A 154 -3.68 24.37 -8.21
CA ALA A 154 -3.08 25.31 -7.26
C ALA A 154 -2.50 24.61 -6.01
N TRP A 155 -2.78 23.32 -5.84
CA TRP A 155 -2.29 22.51 -4.71
C TRP A 155 -1.00 21.73 -5.03
N ASN A 156 -0.56 21.72 -6.28
CA ASN A 156 0.70 21.16 -6.75
C ASN A 156 1.74 22.27 -6.95
#